data_674a6abaeb7460504e331bbb5cf03b49
#
_entry.id   674a6abaeb7460504e331bbb5cf03b49
#
_cell.length_a   1.000
_cell.length_b   1.000
_cell.length_c   1.000
_cell.angle_alpha   90.00
_cell.angle_beta   90.00
_cell.angle_gamma   90.00
#
_symmetry.space_group_name_H-M   'P 1'
#
loop_
_entity.id
_entity.type
_entity.pdbx_description
1 polymer ?
#
loop_
_entity_poly.entity_id
_entity_poly.type
_entity_poly.pdbx_seq_one_letter_code
_entity_poly.pdbx_strand_id
1 'polypeptide(L)'
;MFRHKVRALVVLLVVVTLTGALGVYAQGGKVTFMSTQFNTVEESDKARAILADFGDVDFVPSEEGPMIDLLKAEAQAGSGTVDLVGALHGTFPVLAQEDVLFDLSDLLAEIQAEYELPEAFVELGKLGTEDYQYYIPWMQATYIMAAHKDALQYLPEGADINALTWEQLAAWAKNIYDATGEAKLGLPVAGLFHRFLEGYLYPSFTGGMVTGFKTAEAVAMWEWFKSDLWPYVHPQSIAYEFMQEPLLAGEVLVAFDHTARLINAFNERPEDFVAFPAPAGPAGRGFMPVVVGLGIPFTAPNPDGAEALLKYMLSPETQARVLKDLAFFPVVGGVDTSGLSAGVAIEAGAVSAQANSPDALPALLPVGLGSRGGEINEIYRNAFSRIVLNGEDIQTVLEQEGANLQKLLDETGAPCWPPDAPSEGACQLQ
;
A
#
# COMPACT_ATOMS: atom_id res chain seq x y z
N MET A 1 87.29 3.57 30.57
CA MET A 1 87.05 4.05 29.21
C MET A 1 86.32 2.95 28.47
N PHE A 2 84.95 2.88 28.55
CA PHE A 2 84.10 2.10 27.67
C PHE A 2 82.67 2.59 27.86
N ARG A 3 82.10 3.16 26.83
CA ARG A 3 80.72 3.67 26.77
C ARG A 3 79.81 2.53 26.40
N HIS A 4 78.81 2.19 27.22
CA HIS A 4 77.72 1.33 26.87
C HIS A 4 76.53 2.17 26.31
N LYS A 5 76.19 1.92 25.07
CA LYS A 5 75.01 2.44 24.45
C LYS A 5 73.80 1.51 24.76
N VAL A 6 72.86 1.99 25.53
CA VAL A 6 71.59 1.31 25.74
C VAL A 6 70.64 1.70 24.55
N ARG A 7 70.27 0.72 23.75
CA ARG A 7 69.21 0.88 22.72
C ARG A 7 67.91 0.68 23.41
N ALA A 8 67.07 1.74 23.51
CA ALA A 8 65.70 1.64 23.89
C ALA A 8 64.88 1.18 22.69
N LEU A 9 64.22 0.02 22.82
CA LEU A 9 63.29 -0.53 21.88
C LEU A 9 61.92 0.10 22.17
N VAL A 10 61.45 1.01 21.30
CA VAL A 10 60.10 1.55 21.36
C VAL A 10 59.17 0.57 20.63
N VAL A 11 58.37 -0.16 21.40
CA VAL A 11 57.25 -0.98 20.86
C VAL A 11 56.10 -0.05 20.63
N LEU A 12 55.80 0.25 19.36
CA LEU A 12 54.65 1.01 18.97
C LEU A 12 53.43 0.06 18.95
N LEU A 13 52.59 0.14 19.99
CA LEU A 13 51.32 -0.57 20.05
C LEU A 13 50.32 0.18 19.15
N VAL A 14 50.07 -0.34 17.96
CA VAL A 14 48.96 0.14 17.09
C VAL A 14 47.69 -0.47 17.64
N VAL A 15 46.91 0.31 18.40
CA VAL A 15 45.54 -0.01 18.76
C VAL A 15 44.67 0.36 17.56
N VAL A 16 44.30 -0.62 16.76
CA VAL A 16 43.23 -0.47 15.73
C VAL A 16 41.91 -0.46 16.49
N THR A 17 41.40 0.72 16.79
CA THR A 17 40.02 0.88 17.20
C THR A 17 39.15 0.72 15.96
N LEU A 18 38.48 -0.45 15.82
CA LEU A 18 37.30 -0.58 14.97
C LEU A 18 36.19 0.27 15.61
N THR A 19 36.10 1.53 15.24
CA THR A 19 34.88 2.31 15.41
C THR A 19 33.98 1.91 14.29
N GLY A 20 33.02 1.02 14.59
CA GLY A 20 31.84 0.86 13.74
C GLY A 20 31.24 2.25 13.54
N ALA A 21 31.09 2.65 12.30
CA ALA A 21 30.38 3.85 11.93
C ALA A 21 28.90 3.66 12.30
N LEU A 22 28.55 3.98 13.54
CA LEU A 22 27.20 4.39 13.88
C LEU A 22 27.06 5.74 13.17
N GLY A 23 26.29 5.75 12.07
CA GLY A 23 25.95 6.97 11.37
C GLY A 23 25.28 7.92 12.35
N VAL A 24 25.99 8.98 12.74
CA VAL A 24 25.42 10.07 13.54
C VAL A 24 24.62 10.93 12.57
N TYR A 25 23.33 10.64 12.43
CA TYR A 25 22.38 11.47 11.69
C TYR A 25 21.97 12.74 12.44
N ALA A 26 22.50 13.01 13.62
CA ALA A 26 22.18 14.21 14.40
C ALA A 26 22.87 15.46 13.83
N GLN A 27 22.37 15.99 12.71
CA GLN A 27 22.69 17.36 12.30
C GLN A 27 21.42 18.08 11.83
N GLY A 28 20.93 18.98 12.71
CA GLY A 28 19.97 20.00 12.35
C GLY A 28 18.68 19.86 13.16
N GLY A 29 18.45 20.66 14.15
CA GLY A 29 17.20 21.04 14.79
C GLY A 29 16.05 20.02 14.83
N LYS A 30 14.94 20.43 15.43
CA LYS A 30 13.69 19.66 15.42
C LYS A 30 13.13 19.57 13.99
N VAL A 31 12.67 18.37 13.58
CA VAL A 31 11.99 18.13 12.30
C VAL A 31 10.52 17.81 12.59
N THR A 32 9.61 18.56 11.98
CA THR A 32 8.17 18.27 12.05
C THR A 32 7.79 17.36 10.88
N PHE A 33 7.43 16.11 11.18
CA PHE A 33 6.97 15.13 10.20
C PHE A 33 5.45 14.94 10.33
N MET A 34 4.70 15.41 9.35
CA MET A 34 3.25 15.23 9.26
C MET A 34 2.92 14.07 8.30
N SER A 35 2.05 13.16 8.74
CA SER A 35 1.70 11.99 7.90
C SER A 35 0.22 11.63 7.98
N THR A 36 -0.34 11.18 6.86
CA THR A 36 -1.66 10.56 6.80
C THR A 36 -1.65 9.07 7.17
N GLN A 37 -0.47 8.53 7.47
CA GLN A 37 -0.30 7.16 7.93
C GLN A 37 -0.02 7.13 9.42
N PHE A 38 -0.28 5.97 10.05
CA PHE A 38 -0.08 5.74 11.49
C PHE A 38 -0.97 6.62 12.38
N ASN A 39 -2.26 6.71 12.01
CA ASN A 39 -3.24 7.57 12.70
C ASN A 39 -3.82 6.93 13.96
N THR A 40 -3.70 5.61 14.15
CA THR A 40 -4.08 4.98 15.42
C THR A 40 -3.04 5.27 16.49
N VAL A 41 -3.45 5.25 17.76
CA VAL A 41 -2.53 5.51 18.89
C VAL A 41 -1.38 4.50 18.88
N GLU A 42 -1.67 3.22 18.66
CA GLU A 42 -0.67 2.15 18.64
C GLU A 42 0.34 2.34 17.51
N GLU A 43 -0.13 2.60 16.28
CA GLU A 43 0.75 2.84 15.14
C GLU A 43 1.58 4.11 15.30
N SER A 44 0.98 5.19 15.83
CA SER A 44 1.69 6.44 16.12
C SER A 44 2.81 6.24 17.15
N ASP A 45 2.58 5.46 18.19
CA ASP A 45 3.60 5.19 19.22
C ASP A 45 4.74 4.35 18.65
N LYS A 46 4.46 3.36 17.80
CA LYS A 46 5.47 2.59 17.08
C LYS A 46 6.28 3.46 16.11
N ALA A 47 5.61 4.34 15.35
CA ALA A 47 6.27 5.28 14.46
C ALA A 47 7.20 6.23 15.21
N ARG A 48 6.74 6.83 16.34
CA ARG A 48 7.58 7.67 17.21
C ARG A 48 8.78 6.91 17.75
N ALA A 49 8.64 5.63 18.11
CA ALA A 49 9.75 4.82 18.58
C ALA A 49 10.81 4.57 17.48
N ILE A 50 10.39 4.43 16.22
CA ILE A 50 11.32 4.33 15.07
C ILE A 50 12.01 5.66 14.83
N LEU A 51 11.27 6.77 14.84
CA LEU A 51 11.78 8.11 14.55
C LEU A 51 12.71 8.64 15.66
N ALA A 52 12.53 8.19 16.91
CA ALA A 52 13.37 8.58 18.03
C ALA A 52 14.85 8.19 17.87
N ASP A 53 15.15 7.16 17.08
CA ASP A 53 16.54 6.77 16.78
C ASP A 53 17.24 7.75 15.82
N PHE A 54 16.47 8.48 15.01
CA PHE A 54 17.00 9.58 14.20
C PHE A 54 17.37 10.80 15.05
N GLY A 55 16.48 11.21 15.97
CA GLY A 55 16.67 12.38 16.81
C GLY A 55 15.39 13.09 17.21
N ASP A 56 15.40 14.43 17.23
CA ASP A 56 14.23 15.24 17.62
C ASP A 56 13.23 15.40 16.46
N VAL A 57 12.32 14.45 16.37
CA VAL A 57 11.23 14.44 15.37
C VAL A 57 9.88 14.64 16.06
N ASP A 58 9.15 15.66 15.64
CA ASP A 58 7.74 15.87 16.02
C ASP A 58 6.86 15.17 15.00
N PHE A 59 6.40 13.96 15.33
CA PHE A 59 5.50 13.21 14.49
C PHE A 59 4.06 13.64 14.72
N VAL A 60 3.43 14.16 13.66
CA VAL A 60 2.07 14.70 13.66
C VAL A 60 1.18 13.85 12.74
N PRO A 61 0.39 12.90 13.27
CA PRO A 61 -0.62 12.21 12.47
C PRO A 61 -1.71 13.21 12.05
N SER A 62 -2.17 13.10 10.80
CA SER A 62 -3.18 13.98 10.23
C SER A 62 -4.09 13.22 9.28
N GLU A 63 -5.32 13.71 9.14
CA GLU A 63 -6.19 13.31 8.04
C GLU A 63 -5.78 14.05 6.76
N GLU A 64 -6.12 13.47 5.61
CA GLU A 64 -5.68 13.98 4.29
C GLU A 64 -6.16 15.40 4.03
N GLY A 65 -7.46 15.69 4.22
CA GLY A 65 -8.03 17.01 3.97
C GLY A 65 -7.37 18.11 4.82
N PRO A 66 -7.32 17.99 6.15
CA PRO A 66 -6.63 18.93 7.03
C PRO A 66 -5.15 19.14 6.68
N MET A 67 -4.42 18.09 6.27
CA MET A 67 -3.03 18.20 5.84
C MET A 67 -2.91 19.04 4.56
N ILE A 68 -3.72 18.76 3.54
CA ILE A 68 -3.73 19.52 2.29
C ILE A 68 -4.06 20.99 2.57
N ASP A 69 -5.10 21.27 3.36
CA ASP A 69 -5.53 22.64 3.67
C ASP A 69 -4.44 23.41 4.42
N LEU A 70 -3.74 22.78 5.36
CA LEU A 70 -2.63 23.39 6.09
C LEU A 70 -1.49 23.75 5.13
N LEU A 71 -1.03 22.79 4.31
CA LEU A 71 0.11 23.01 3.41
C LEU A 71 -0.19 24.10 2.37
N LYS A 72 -1.43 24.17 1.86
CA LYS A 72 -1.87 25.23 0.96
C LYS A 72 -1.86 26.60 1.66
N ALA A 73 -2.33 26.67 2.90
CA ALA A 73 -2.31 27.90 3.67
C ALA A 73 -0.87 28.38 3.99
N GLU A 74 0.02 27.46 4.33
CA GLU A 74 1.45 27.73 4.55
C GLU A 74 2.14 28.23 3.27
N ALA A 75 1.84 27.59 2.14
CA ALA A 75 2.35 28.02 0.83
C ALA A 75 1.92 29.46 0.50
N GLN A 76 0.64 29.79 0.72
CA GLN A 76 0.12 31.14 0.51
C GLN A 76 0.73 32.18 1.46
N ALA A 77 1.05 31.76 2.69
CA ALA A 77 1.72 32.61 3.68
C ALA A 77 3.22 32.80 3.40
N GLY A 78 3.82 31.95 2.57
CA GLY A 78 5.26 31.92 2.31
C GLY A 78 6.11 31.48 3.52
N SER A 79 5.49 30.77 4.48
CA SER A 79 6.17 30.24 5.68
C SER A 79 5.38 29.04 6.22
N GLY A 80 6.07 27.99 6.65
CA GLY A 80 5.46 26.75 7.11
C GLY A 80 5.89 26.34 8.50
N THR A 81 5.26 25.27 8.98
CA THR A 81 5.56 24.59 10.25
C THR A 81 5.88 23.12 10.04
N VAL A 82 5.65 22.60 8.83
CA VAL A 82 5.88 21.21 8.45
C VAL A 82 7.17 21.12 7.61
N ASP A 83 8.07 20.21 8.01
CA ASP A 83 9.32 19.97 7.32
C ASP A 83 9.23 18.81 6.33
N LEU A 84 8.56 17.73 6.71
CA LEU A 84 8.39 16.54 5.90
C LEU A 84 6.93 16.09 5.91
N VAL A 85 6.40 15.69 4.76
CA VAL A 85 5.07 15.11 4.63
C VAL A 85 5.13 13.67 4.17
N GLY A 86 4.31 12.82 4.81
CA GLY A 86 4.11 11.42 4.42
C GLY A 86 2.65 11.21 4.02
N ALA A 87 2.42 10.80 2.78
CA ALA A 87 1.06 10.61 2.27
C ALA A 87 0.97 9.48 1.25
N LEU A 88 -0.24 9.05 0.96
CA LEU A 88 -0.51 8.11 -0.13
C LEU A 88 -0.21 8.78 -1.48
N HIS A 89 0.19 7.95 -2.46
CA HIS A 89 0.42 8.40 -3.84
C HIS A 89 -0.69 9.33 -4.36
N GLY A 90 -1.96 9.00 -4.12
CA GLY A 90 -3.11 9.78 -4.59
C GLY A 90 -3.24 11.20 -4.00
N THR A 91 -2.57 11.51 -2.90
CA THR A 91 -2.56 12.84 -2.26
C THR A 91 -1.62 13.81 -2.96
N PHE A 92 -0.47 13.32 -3.47
CA PHE A 92 0.58 14.16 -4.03
C PHE A 92 0.18 14.95 -5.29
N PRO A 93 -0.67 14.45 -6.20
CA PRO A 93 -1.12 15.25 -7.34
C PRO A 93 -1.78 16.58 -6.96
N VAL A 94 -2.55 16.59 -5.86
CA VAL A 94 -3.18 17.82 -5.35
C VAL A 94 -2.12 18.80 -4.85
N LEU A 95 -1.13 18.32 -4.10
CA LEU A 95 -0.03 19.13 -3.59
C LEU A 95 0.87 19.65 -4.71
N ALA A 96 1.11 18.83 -5.74
CA ALA A 96 1.89 19.22 -6.91
C ALA A 96 1.19 20.32 -7.74
N GLN A 97 -0.15 20.23 -7.92
CA GLN A 97 -0.94 21.25 -8.63
C GLN A 97 -0.93 22.61 -7.95
N GLU A 98 -0.73 22.63 -6.64
CA GLU A 98 -0.68 23.87 -5.84
C GLU A 98 0.77 24.38 -5.65
N ASP A 99 1.75 23.78 -6.33
CA ASP A 99 3.19 24.13 -6.25
C ASP A 99 3.73 24.18 -4.80
N VAL A 100 3.29 23.25 -3.94
CA VAL A 100 3.68 23.28 -2.51
C VAL A 100 4.89 22.41 -2.17
N LEU A 101 5.44 21.67 -3.13
CA LEU A 101 6.52 20.69 -2.88
C LEU A 101 7.83 21.09 -3.56
N PHE A 102 8.95 20.81 -2.90
CA PHE A 102 10.28 20.86 -3.52
C PHE A 102 10.47 19.77 -4.56
N ASP A 103 11.34 20.05 -5.54
CA ASP A 103 11.90 19.01 -6.42
C ASP A 103 12.94 18.17 -5.65
N LEU A 104 12.70 16.88 -5.58
CA LEU A 104 13.56 15.92 -4.90
C LEU A 104 14.47 15.12 -5.85
N SER A 105 14.64 15.54 -7.11
CA SER A 105 15.39 14.79 -8.12
C SER A 105 16.85 14.59 -7.73
N ASP A 106 17.51 15.63 -7.20
CA ASP A 106 18.90 15.54 -6.72
C ASP A 106 19.01 14.62 -5.51
N LEU A 107 18.10 14.76 -4.54
CA LEU A 107 18.04 13.89 -3.36
C LEU A 107 17.78 12.44 -3.74
N LEU A 108 16.88 12.18 -4.69
CA LEU A 108 16.63 10.84 -5.21
C LEU A 108 17.89 10.23 -5.83
N ALA A 109 18.63 11.00 -6.62
CA ALA A 109 19.88 10.53 -7.22
C ALA A 109 20.93 10.13 -6.17
N GLU A 110 21.03 10.88 -5.07
CA GLU A 110 21.90 10.53 -3.94
C GLU A 110 21.45 9.21 -3.27
N ILE A 111 20.13 9.05 -3.05
CA ILE A 111 19.56 7.83 -2.46
C ILE A 111 19.78 6.62 -3.36
N GLN A 112 19.56 6.76 -4.67
CA GLN A 112 19.77 5.69 -5.65
C GLN A 112 21.25 5.29 -5.81
N ALA A 113 22.18 6.15 -5.43
CA ALA A 113 23.62 5.80 -5.37
C ALA A 113 23.93 4.86 -4.20
N GLU A 114 23.09 4.82 -3.17
CA GLU A 114 23.27 4.00 -1.96
C GLU A 114 22.34 2.77 -1.95
N TYR A 115 21.10 2.92 -2.43
CA TYR A 115 20.05 1.91 -2.33
C TYR A 115 19.35 1.69 -3.69
N GLU A 116 19.00 0.45 -3.98
CA GLU A 116 18.17 0.12 -5.13
C GLU A 116 16.70 0.46 -4.82
N LEU A 117 16.11 1.34 -5.64
CA LEU A 117 14.66 1.60 -5.67
C LEU A 117 14.08 1.10 -6.99
N PRO A 118 12.98 0.34 -6.98
CA PRO A 118 12.33 -0.09 -8.21
C PRO A 118 11.89 1.12 -9.06
N GLU A 119 12.25 1.12 -10.34
CA GLU A 119 11.96 2.20 -11.28
C GLU A 119 10.47 2.55 -11.33
N ALA A 120 9.60 1.55 -11.28
CA ALA A 120 8.14 1.74 -11.26
C ALA A 120 7.66 2.62 -10.09
N PHE A 121 8.29 2.52 -8.91
CA PHE A 121 7.96 3.37 -7.78
C PHE A 121 8.53 4.78 -7.92
N VAL A 122 9.74 4.89 -8.46
CA VAL A 122 10.37 6.19 -8.75
C VAL A 122 9.52 7.00 -9.72
N GLU A 123 9.08 6.37 -10.81
CA GLU A 123 8.20 7.01 -11.80
C GLU A 123 6.88 7.51 -11.21
N LEU A 124 6.32 6.84 -10.20
CA LEU A 124 5.13 7.33 -9.51
C LEU A 124 5.35 8.70 -8.85
N GLY A 125 6.54 8.92 -8.29
CA GLY A 125 6.90 10.17 -7.63
C GLY A 125 7.05 11.36 -8.57
N LYS A 126 7.20 11.12 -9.88
CA LYS A 126 7.25 12.16 -10.91
C LYS A 126 5.87 12.70 -11.30
N LEU A 127 4.80 11.99 -10.96
CA LEU A 127 3.41 12.38 -11.28
C LEU A 127 3.18 12.70 -12.78
N GLY A 128 3.91 11.99 -13.67
CA GLY A 128 3.82 12.17 -15.13
C GLY A 128 4.70 13.29 -15.70
N THR A 129 5.55 13.93 -14.91
CA THR A 129 6.59 14.85 -15.42
C THR A 129 7.84 14.08 -15.84
N GLU A 130 8.70 14.68 -16.67
CA GLU A 130 9.95 14.06 -17.10
C GLU A 130 11.06 14.25 -16.06
N ASP A 131 11.20 15.47 -15.50
CA ASP A 131 12.38 15.91 -14.76
C ASP A 131 12.10 16.33 -13.31
N TYR A 132 10.87 16.20 -12.79
CA TYR A 132 10.52 16.67 -11.46
C TYR A 132 10.09 15.51 -10.55
N GLN A 133 10.71 15.38 -9.39
CA GLN A 133 10.37 14.37 -8.39
C GLN A 133 9.63 15.01 -7.22
N TYR A 134 8.32 14.88 -7.17
CA TYR A 134 7.48 15.48 -6.12
C TYR A 134 7.55 14.77 -4.78
N TYR A 135 7.76 13.47 -4.80
CA TYR A 135 7.92 12.66 -3.60
C TYR A 135 8.81 11.44 -3.86
N ILE A 136 9.41 10.91 -2.82
CA ILE A 136 10.16 9.65 -2.87
C ILE A 136 9.34 8.57 -2.16
N PRO A 137 9.02 7.44 -2.83
CA PRO A 137 8.37 6.30 -2.19
C PRO A 137 9.22 5.77 -1.03
N TRP A 138 8.58 5.42 0.11
CA TRP A 138 9.33 4.94 1.27
C TRP A 138 8.77 3.67 1.92
N MET A 139 7.49 3.38 1.74
CA MET A 139 6.88 2.13 2.17
C MET A 139 5.67 1.81 1.30
N GLN A 140 5.27 0.56 1.33
CA GLN A 140 4.09 0.08 0.63
C GLN A 140 3.32 -0.92 1.48
N ALA A 141 2.04 -1.06 1.16
CA ALA A 141 1.17 -2.10 1.64
C ALA A 141 0.33 -2.63 0.46
N THR A 142 -0.44 -3.68 0.68
CA THR A 142 -1.36 -4.21 -0.33
C THR A 142 -2.44 -5.04 0.36
N TYR A 143 -3.32 -5.62 -0.43
CA TYR A 143 -4.31 -6.59 0.02
C TYR A 143 -3.94 -7.96 -0.51
N ILE A 144 -4.16 -8.98 0.28
CA ILE A 144 -3.85 -10.37 -0.06
C ILE A 144 -5.00 -11.29 0.37
N MET A 145 -4.92 -12.52 -0.06
CA MET A 145 -5.77 -13.58 0.47
C MET A 145 -5.11 -14.26 1.66
N ALA A 146 -5.94 -14.71 2.59
CA ALA A 146 -5.57 -15.54 3.73
C ALA A 146 -6.46 -16.78 3.80
N ALA A 147 -5.93 -17.91 4.28
CA ALA A 147 -6.74 -19.07 4.56
C ALA A 147 -6.25 -19.81 5.79
N HIS A 148 -7.21 -20.40 6.53
CA HIS A 148 -6.90 -21.45 7.49
C HIS A 148 -6.42 -22.69 6.74
N LYS A 149 -5.35 -23.34 7.20
CA LYS A 149 -4.76 -24.51 6.51
C LYS A 149 -5.74 -25.66 6.33
N ASP A 150 -6.71 -25.80 7.24
CA ASP A 150 -7.78 -26.81 7.11
C ASP A 150 -8.65 -26.57 5.86
N ALA A 151 -8.70 -25.35 5.32
CA ALA A 151 -9.42 -25.08 4.08
C ALA A 151 -8.73 -25.67 2.84
N LEU A 152 -7.41 -25.91 2.91
CA LEU A 152 -6.62 -26.39 1.76
C LEU A 152 -7.09 -27.75 1.23
N GLN A 153 -7.67 -28.61 2.10
CA GLN A 153 -8.22 -29.89 1.68
C GLN A 153 -9.41 -29.77 0.71
N TYR A 154 -10.02 -28.59 0.60
CA TYR A 154 -11.16 -28.31 -0.27
C TYR A 154 -10.76 -27.58 -1.55
N LEU A 155 -9.47 -27.31 -1.77
CA LEU A 155 -8.99 -26.72 -3.03
C LEU A 155 -9.45 -27.58 -4.22
N PRO A 156 -9.83 -26.95 -5.34
CA PRO A 156 -10.09 -27.69 -6.58
C PRO A 156 -8.89 -28.54 -6.99
N GLU A 157 -9.13 -29.71 -7.57
CA GLU A 157 -8.07 -30.61 -8.01
C GLU A 157 -7.11 -29.90 -8.99
N GLY A 158 -5.81 -29.95 -8.69
CA GLY A 158 -4.76 -29.34 -9.52
C GLY A 158 -4.63 -27.82 -9.37
N ALA A 159 -5.41 -27.18 -8.50
CA ALA A 159 -5.26 -25.74 -8.23
C ALA A 159 -4.00 -25.46 -7.42
N ASP A 160 -3.23 -24.44 -7.86
CA ASP A 160 -2.10 -23.90 -7.12
C ASP A 160 -2.58 -22.65 -6.36
N ILE A 161 -2.43 -22.65 -5.04
CA ILE A 161 -2.86 -21.54 -4.18
C ILE A 161 -2.18 -20.21 -4.56
N ASN A 162 -0.97 -20.25 -5.09
CA ASN A 162 -0.24 -19.05 -5.52
C ASN A 162 -0.60 -18.58 -6.94
N ALA A 163 -1.39 -19.36 -7.66
CA ALA A 163 -1.77 -19.09 -9.05
C ALA A 163 -3.27 -19.29 -9.30
N LEU A 164 -4.11 -19.07 -8.27
CA LEU A 164 -5.57 -19.23 -8.41
C LEU A 164 -6.15 -18.26 -9.42
N THR A 165 -7.21 -18.72 -10.09
CA THR A 165 -8.16 -17.83 -10.78
C THR A 165 -9.36 -17.53 -9.89
N TRP A 166 -10.14 -16.49 -10.25
CA TRP A 166 -11.37 -16.14 -9.53
C TRP A 166 -12.39 -17.27 -9.57
N GLU A 167 -12.47 -18.01 -10.68
CA GLU A 167 -13.33 -19.18 -10.81
C GLU A 167 -12.90 -20.32 -9.88
N GLN A 168 -11.57 -20.52 -9.73
CA GLN A 168 -11.04 -21.51 -8.80
C GLN A 168 -11.29 -21.11 -7.34
N LEU A 169 -11.22 -19.81 -6.99
CA LEU A 169 -11.59 -19.32 -5.66
C LEU A 169 -13.08 -19.59 -5.39
N ALA A 170 -13.96 -19.29 -6.34
CA ALA A 170 -15.40 -19.55 -6.21
C ALA A 170 -15.68 -21.06 -6.06
N ALA A 171 -15.01 -21.90 -6.84
CA ALA A 171 -15.10 -23.35 -6.71
C ALA A 171 -14.60 -23.84 -5.35
N TRP A 172 -13.51 -23.25 -4.84
CA TRP A 172 -13.00 -23.57 -3.50
C TRP A 172 -14.00 -23.19 -2.40
N ALA A 173 -14.53 -21.97 -2.46
CA ALA A 173 -15.57 -21.51 -1.51
C ALA A 173 -16.83 -22.42 -1.56
N LYS A 174 -17.22 -22.83 -2.77
CA LYS A 174 -18.32 -23.81 -2.96
C LYS A 174 -17.98 -25.17 -2.35
N ASN A 175 -16.79 -25.72 -2.57
CA ASN A 175 -16.37 -27.00 -2.01
C ASN A 175 -16.39 -26.97 -0.47
N ILE A 176 -15.97 -25.87 0.16
CA ILE A 176 -16.07 -25.65 1.60
C ILE A 176 -17.54 -25.70 2.03
N TYR A 177 -18.41 -24.98 1.31
CA TYR A 177 -19.84 -24.96 1.59
C TYR A 177 -20.48 -26.35 1.46
N ASP A 178 -20.18 -27.08 0.40
CA ASP A 178 -20.72 -28.44 0.15
C ASP A 178 -20.27 -29.41 1.24
N ALA A 179 -19.07 -29.23 1.80
CA ALA A 179 -18.52 -30.10 2.84
C ALA A 179 -18.98 -29.73 4.26
N THR A 180 -19.18 -28.45 4.55
CA THR A 180 -19.46 -27.94 5.91
C THR A 180 -20.91 -27.54 6.13
N GLY A 181 -21.64 -27.23 5.05
CA GLY A 181 -23.00 -26.66 5.10
C GLY A 181 -22.99 -25.13 5.40
N GLU A 182 -21.81 -24.50 5.48
CA GLU A 182 -21.66 -23.10 5.84
C GLU A 182 -20.82 -22.35 4.80
N ALA A 183 -21.22 -21.13 4.46
CA ALA A 183 -20.43 -20.22 3.65
C ALA A 183 -19.28 -19.65 4.50
N LYS A 184 -18.03 -19.87 4.07
CA LYS A 184 -16.83 -19.56 4.86
C LYS A 184 -15.81 -18.68 4.13
N LEU A 185 -16.19 -18.01 3.04
CA LEU A 185 -15.38 -16.98 2.40
C LEU A 185 -15.69 -15.62 3.05
N GLY A 186 -14.69 -14.94 3.56
CA GLY A 186 -14.80 -13.65 4.23
C GLY A 186 -14.38 -12.49 3.34
N LEU A 187 -15.18 -11.42 3.30
CA LEU A 187 -14.87 -10.16 2.64
C LEU A 187 -15.18 -8.99 3.60
N PRO A 188 -14.30 -7.94 3.67
CA PRO A 188 -14.48 -6.81 4.59
C PRO A 188 -15.46 -5.77 4.03
N VAL A 189 -16.74 -6.13 3.88
CA VAL A 189 -17.75 -5.31 3.18
C VAL A 189 -18.01 -3.97 3.90
N ALA A 190 -18.02 -3.95 5.23
CA ALA A 190 -18.12 -2.72 6.00
C ALA A 190 -16.80 -1.92 6.04
N GLY A 191 -15.68 -2.57 5.69
CA GLY A 191 -14.34 -1.97 5.67
C GLY A 191 -13.93 -1.43 4.30
N LEU A 192 -12.76 -1.85 3.80
CA LEU A 192 -12.17 -1.37 2.56
C LEU A 192 -12.63 -2.18 1.31
N PHE A 193 -13.86 -2.63 1.28
CA PHE A 193 -14.38 -3.48 0.20
C PHE A 193 -14.36 -2.82 -1.18
N HIS A 194 -14.49 -1.50 -1.27
CA HIS A 194 -14.32 -0.77 -2.53
C HIS A 194 -12.95 -1.06 -3.16
N ARG A 195 -11.89 -1.24 -2.35
CA ARG A 195 -10.55 -1.58 -2.84
C ARG A 195 -10.50 -2.97 -3.48
N PHE A 196 -11.29 -3.92 -2.94
CA PHE A 196 -11.48 -5.23 -3.57
C PHE A 196 -12.06 -5.10 -4.98
N LEU A 197 -13.05 -4.24 -5.16
CA LEU A 197 -13.66 -3.99 -6.47
C LEU A 197 -12.70 -3.24 -7.39
N GLU A 198 -12.21 -2.10 -6.95
CA GLU A 198 -11.37 -1.19 -7.72
C GLU A 198 -10.04 -1.81 -8.15
N GLY A 199 -9.33 -2.42 -7.20
CA GLY A 199 -7.94 -2.84 -7.38
C GLY A 199 -7.76 -4.30 -7.76
N TYR A 200 -8.78 -5.14 -7.59
CA TYR A 200 -8.64 -6.58 -7.78
C TYR A 200 -9.66 -7.11 -8.79
N LEU A 201 -10.92 -6.93 -8.53
CA LEU A 201 -11.94 -7.57 -9.35
C LEU A 201 -12.05 -6.92 -10.74
N TYR A 202 -12.26 -5.60 -10.81
CA TYR A 202 -12.37 -4.88 -12.08
C TYR A 202 -11.12 -5.05 -12.95
N PRO A 203 -9.89 -4.77 -12.46
CA PRO A 203 -8.69 -4.98 -13.28
C PRO A 203 -8.55 -6.42 -13.78
N SER A 204 -8.88 -7.40 -12.95
CA SER A 204 -8.75 -8.81 -13.35
C SER A 204 -9.69 -9.22 -14.48
N PHE A 205 -10.86 -8.61 -14.58
CA PHE A 205 -11.86 -8.97 -15.59
C PHE A 205 -11.84 -8.04 -16.80
N THR A 206 -11.64 -6.75 -16.60
CA THR A 206 -11.77 -5.73 -17.66
C THR A 206 -10.41 -5.20 -18.16
N GLY A 207 -9.32 -5.46 -17.43
CA GLY A 207 -8.01 -4.89 -17.71
C GLY A 207 -7.86 -3.42 -17.28
N GLY A 208 -8.92 -2.81 -16.76
CA GLY A 208 -8.97 -1.43 -16.29
C GLY A 208 -9.70 -1.30 -14.98
N MET A 209 -9.56 -0.15 -14.35
CA MET A 209 -10.24 0.22 -13.13
C MET A 209 -11.43 1.13 -13.44
N VAL A 210 -11.23 2.07 -14.38
CA VAL A 210 -12.18 3.13 -14.71
C VAL A 210 -12.79 2.91 -16.09
N THR A 211 -11.96 2.79 -17.13
CA THR A 211 -12.44 2.70 -18.53
C THR A 211 -13.36 1.50 -18.73
N GLY A 212 -13.09 0.40 -18.01
CA GLY A 212 -13.88 -0.83 -18.07
C GLY A 212 -15.14 -0.85 -17.22
N PHE A 213 -15.51 0.22 -16.50
CA PHE A 213 -16.55 0.21 -15.46
C PHE A 213 -17.91 -0.33 -15.91
N LYS A 214 -18.32 -0.08 -17.14
CA LYS A 214 -19.65 -0.49 -17.68
C LYS A 214 -19.57 -1.33 -18.97
N THR A 215 -18.40 -1.90 -19.26
CA THR A 215 -18.20 -2.75 -20.44
C THR A 215 -18.90 -4.10 -20.31
N ALA A 216 -18.97 -4.86 -21.39
CA ALA A 216 -19.55 -6.21 -21.38
C ALA A 216 -18.81 -7.14 -20.41
N GLU A 217 -17.48 -6.96 -20.27
CA GLU A 217 -16.66 -7.70 -19.30
C GLU A 217 -17.05 -7.38 -17.86
N ALA A 218 -17.36 -6.10 -17.56
CA ALA A 218 -17.86 -5.71 -16.24
C ALA A 218 -19.25 -6.31 -15.96
N VAL A 219 -20.13 -6.34 -16.93
CA VAL A 219 -21.43 -7.02 -16.79
C VAL A 219 -21.23 -8.50 -16.50
N ALA A 220 -20.39 -9.20 -17.27
CA ALA A 220 -20.10 -10.62 -17.07
C ALA A 220 -19.43 -10.88 -15.70
N MET A 221 -18.52 -9.99 -15.24
CA MET A 221 -17.93 -10.03 -13.91
C MET A 221 -18.98 -9.96 -12.80
N TRP A 222 -19.93 -9.02 -12.89
CA TRP A 222 -20.98 -8.89 -11.88
C TRP A 222 -21.98 -10.04 -11.90
N GLU A 223 -22.30 -10.59 -13.09
CA GLU A 223 -23.11 -11.82 -13.22
C GLU A 223 -22.42 -12.98 -12.49
N TRP A 224 -21.16 -13.22 -12.80
CA TRP A 224 -20.34 -14.25 -12.14
C TRP A 224 -20.24 -14.01 -10.63
N PHE A 225 -19.89 -12.78 -10.21
CA PHE A 225 -19.74 -12.45 -8.79
C PHE A 225 -21.02 -12.77 -8.00
N LYS A 226 -22.18 -12.38 -8.55
CA LYS A 226 -23.49 -12.58 -7.92
C LYS A 226 -23.92 -14.03 -7.89
N SER A 227 -23.64 -14.80 -8.97
CA SER A 227 -24.12 -16.19 -9.10
C SER A 227 -23.16 -17.23 -8.55
N ASP A 228 -21.84 -17.03 -8.68
CA ASP A 228 -20.84 -18.06 -8.44
C ASP A 228 -19.98 -17.81 -7.21
N LEU A 229 -19.74 -16.55 -6.80
CA LEU A 229 -18.92 -16.24 -5.63
C LEU A 229 -19.76 -15.85 -4.41
N TRP A 230 -20.67 -14.87 -4.57
CA TRP A 230 -21.42 -14.30 -3.45
C TRP A 230 -22.24 -15.30 -2.62
N PRO A 231 -22.84 -16.36 -3.19
CA PRO A 231 -23.57 -17.35 -2.40
C PRO A 231 -22.72 -18.10 -1.35
N TYR A 232 -21.39 -18.09 -1.51
CA TYR A 232 -20.44 -18.75 -0.63
C TYR A 232 -19.67 -17.76 0.26
N VAL A 233 -19.98 -16.46 0.16
CA VAL A 233 -19.47 -15.44 1.08
C VAL A 233 -20.21 -15.54 2.41
N HIS A 234 -19.48 -15.50 3.52
CA HIS A 234 -20.05 -15.58 4.87
C HIS A 234 -21.08 -14.45 5.09
N PRO A 235 -22.29 -14.73 5.58
CA PRO A 235 -23.36 -13.73 5.66
C PRO A 235 -23.00 -12.50 6.50
N GLN A 236 -22.15 -12.65 7.53
CA GLN A 236 -21.70 -11.54 8.36
C GLN A 236 -20.65 -10.64 7.67
N SER A 237 -20.16 -11.01 6.48
CA SER A 237 -19.22 -10.16 5.72
C SER A 237 -19.75 -8.75 5.49
N ILE A 238 -21.06 -8.57 5.43
CA ILE A 238 -21.69 -7.23 5.32
C ILE A 238 -21.42 -6.32 6.53
N ALA A 239 -21.06 -6.91 7.69
CA ALA A 239 -20.76 -6.19 8.93
C ALA A 239 -19.27 -6.23 9.31
N TYR A 240 -18.45 -7.04 8.63
CA TYR A 240 -17.02 -7.11 8.91
C TYR A 240 -16.27 -5.93 8.32
N GLU A 241 -15.53 -5.24 9.18
CA GLU A 241 -14.57 -4.21 8.78
C GLU A 241 -13.18 -4.81 8.51
N PHE A 242 -12.82 -5.85 9.26
CA PHE A 242 -11.52 -6.56 9.23
C PHE A 242 -11.74 -8.06 9.24
N MET A 243 -10.78 -8.81 8.67
CA MET A 243 -10.88 -10.28 8.56
C MET A 243 -10.09 -11.06 9.61
N GLN A 244 -9.23 -10.40 10.40
CA GLN A 244 -8.40 -11.12 11.39
C GLN A 244 -9.23 -11.83 12.46
N GLU A 245 -10.24 -11.18 13.05
CA GLU A 245 -11.07 -11.79 14.08
C GLU A 245 -11.93 -12.94 13.55
N PRO A 246 -12.67 -12.78 12.42
CA PRO A 246 -13.40 -13.90 11.83
C PRO A 246 -12.53 -15.10 11.44
N LEU A 247 -11.30 -14.87 10.97
CA LEU A 247 -10.32 -15.95 10.70
C LEU A 247 -9.90 -16.65 11.98
N LEU A 248 -9.51 -15.89 13.02
CA LEU A 248 -9.11 -16.43 14.32
C LEU A 248 -10.24 -17.21 15.00
N ALA A 249 -11.48 -16.74 14.87
CA ALA A 249 -12.66 -17.40 15.40
C ALA A 249 -13.11 -18.63 14.57
N GLY A 250 -12.57 -18.84 13.36
CA GLY A 250 -13.01 -19.89 12.44
C GLY A 250 -14.41 -19.65 11.86
N GLU A 251 -14.92 -18.43 11.95
CA GLU A 251 -16.17 -18.02 11.29
C GLU A 251 -15.99 -18.03 9.79
N VAL A 252 -14.83 -17.59 9.32
CA VAL A 252 -14.39 -17.72 7.92
C VAL A 252 -13.12 -18.58 7.84
N LEU A 253 -12.95 -19.29 6.73
CA LEU A 253 -11.78 -20.14 6.48
C LEU A 253 -10.90 -19.59 5.36
N VAL A 254 -11.44 -18.74 4.50
CA VAL A 254 -10.72 -18.04 3.45
C VAL A 254 -11.16 -16.58 3.50
N ALA A 255 -10.23 -15.64 3.38
CA ALA A 255 -10.55 -14.21 3.48
C ALA A 255 -9.66 -13.37 2.56
N PHE A 256 -10.15 -12.18 2.21
CA PHE A 256 -9.41 -11.11 1.55
C PHE A 256 -9.36 -9.90 2.48
N ASP A 257 -8.17 -9.35 2.74
CA ASP A 257 -8.05 -8.07 3.44
C ASP A 257 -6.66 -7.42 3.24
N HIS A 258 -6.52 -6.22 3.77
CA HIS A 258 -5.26 -5.47 3.83
C HIS A 258 -4.26 -6.18 4.75
N THR A 259 -2.98 -6.17 4.39
CA THR A 259 -1.91 -6.81 5.16
C THR A 259 -1.91 -6.38 6.62
N ALA A 260 -1.98 -5.09 6.93
CA ALA A 260 -2.03 -4.59 8.31
C ALA A 260 -3.27 -5.06 9.12
N ARG A 261 -4.27 -5.64 8.46
CA ARG A 261 -5.51 -6.16 9.07
C ARG A 261 -5.59 -7.68 9.12
N LEU A 262 -4.56 -8.36 8.60
CA LEU A 262 -4.39 -9.81 8.68
C LEU A 262 -3.24 -10.21 9.60
N ILE A 263 -2.27 -9.30 9.77
CA ILE A 263 -1.01 -9.56 10.46
C ILE A 263 -1.18 -10.14 11.87
N ASN A 264 -2.19 -9.70 12.62
CA ASN A 264 -2.41 -10.20 13.99
C ASN A 264 -2.83 -11.67 13.99
N ALA A 265 -3.67 -12.11 13.03
CA ALA A 265 -4.03 -13.52 12.89
C ALA A 265 -2.80 -14.39 12.61
N PHE A 266 -1.95 -13.94 11.68
CA PHE A 266 -0.73 -14.67 11.34
C PHE A 266 0.32 -14.67 12.46
N ASN A 267 0.41 -13.59 13.25
CA ASN A 267 1.32 -13.53 14.40
C ASN A 267 0.83 -14.38 15.58
N GLU A 268 -0.49 -14.44 15.81
CA GLU A 268 -1.07 -15.20 16.91
C GLU A 268 -1.01 -16.71 16.67
N ARG A 269 -1.31 -17.14 15.44
CA ARG A 269 -1.35 -18.57 15.06
C ARG A 269 -0.72 -18.84 13.70
N PRO A 270 0.59 -18.63 13.53
CA PRO A 270 1.27 -18.78 12.23
C PRO A 270 1.20 -20.20 11.66
N GLU A 271 1.07 -21.21 12.54
CA GLU A 271 0.93 -22.61 12.14
C GLU A 271 -0.44 -22.92 11.51
N ASP A 272 -1.48 -22.13 11.80
CA ASP A 272 -2.84 -22.39 11.33
C ASP A 272 -3.15 -21.72 9.99
N PHE A 273 -2.42 -20.68 9.62
CA PHE A 273 -2.75 -19.86 8.46
C PHE A 273 -1.72 -19.90 7.34
N VAL A 274 -2.18 -19.59 6.14
CA VAL A 274 -1.37 -19.30 4.95
C VAL A 274 -1.87 -17.99 4.33
N ALA A 275 -0.94 -17.21 3.77
CA ALA A 275 -1.25 -16.07 2.90
C ALA A 275 -0.91 -16.42 1.45
N PHE A 276 -1.63 -15.85 0.51
CA PHE A 276 -1.43 -16.10 -0.92
C PHE A 276 -1.91 -14.91 -1.76
N PRO A 277 -1.45 -14.80 -3.03
CA PRO A 277 -1.86 -13.75 -3.94
C PRO A 277 -3.38 -13.74 -4.19
N ALA A 278 -3.95 -12.57 -4.46
CA ALA A 278 -5.29 -12.49 -5.00
C ALA A 278 -5.40 -13.27 -6.33
N PRO A 279 -6.56 -13.85 -6.63
CA PRO A 279 -6.75 -14.62 -7.87
C PRO A 279 -6.62 -13.78 -9.13
N ALA A 280 -6.24 -14.41 -10.24
CA ALA A 280 -6.25 -13.81 -11.57
C ALA A 280 -7.61 -13.99 -12.25
N GLY A 281 -7.97 -13.04 -13.11
CA GLY A 281 -9.10 -13.13 -14.03
C GLY A 281 -8.68 -13.22 -15.49
N PRO A 282 -9.63 -13.09 -16.42
CA PRO A 282 -9.35 -13.19 -17.86
C PRO A 282 -8.35 -12.16 -18.39
N ALA A 283 -8.30 -10.97 -17.78
CA ALA A 283 -7.37 -9.90 -18.18
C ALA A 283 -6.02 -9.96 -17.44
N GLY A 284 -5.94 -10.68 -16.33
CA GLY A 284 -4.73 -10.82 -15.51
C GLY A 284 -5.02 -10.80 -14.02
N ARG A 285 -3.99 -10.60 -13.22
CA ARG A 285 -4.03 -10.54 -11.76
C ARG A 285 -4.07 -9.09 -11.30
N GLY A 286 -5.26 -8.53 -11.12
CA GLY A 286 -5.42 -7.22 -10.51
C GLY A 286 -4.90 -7.22 -9.08
N PHE A 287 -4.10 -6.22 -8.72
CA PHE A 287 -3.71 -5.99 -7.33
C PHE A 287 -3.44 -4.50 -7.10
N MET A 288 -3.67 -4.02 -5.89
CA MET A 288 -3.50 -2.61 -5.54
C MET A 288 -2.29 -2.43 -4.63
N PRO A 289 -1.15 -1.95 -5.17
CA PRO A 289 -0.08 -1.47 -4.32
C PRO A 289 -0.49 -0.13 -3.69
N VAL A 290 -0.43 -0.06 -2.38
CA VAL A 290 -0.69 1.16 -1.61
C VAL A 290 0.66 1.79 -1.30
N VAL A 291 1.10 2.71 -2.14
CA VAL A 291 2.42 3.36 -2.02
C VAL A 291 2.29 4.63 -1.19
N VAL A 292 3.15 4.75 -0.19
CA VAL A 292 3.31 5.95 0.63
C VAL A 292 4.59 6.66 0.20
N GLY A 293 4.46 7.95 -0.06
CA GLY A 293 5.56 8.83 -0.44
C GLY A 293 5.96 9.79 0.69
N LEU A 294 7.18 10.32 0.57
CA LEU A 294 7.71 11.41 1.39
C LEU A 294 8.00 12.61 0.48
N GLY A 295 7.43 13.75 0.82
CA GLY A 295 7.65 15.01 0.11
C GLY A 295 8.08 16.12 1.08
N ILE A 296 8.80 17.13 0.58
CA ILE A 296 9.26 18.26 1.38
C ILE A 296 8.49 19.50 0.91
N PRO A 297 7.70 20.17 1.78
CA PRO A 297 7.08 21.42 1.42
C PRO A 297 8.12 22.51 1.16
N PHE A 298 7.92 23.38 0.15
CA PHE A 298 8.87 24.46 -0.11
C PHE A 298 8.89 25.51 1.01
N THR A 299 7.90 25.51 1.89
CA THR A 299 7.84 26.34 3.09
C THR A 299 8.45 25.69 4.34
N ALA A 300 9.08 24.52 4.19
CA ALA A 300 9.69 23.79 5.29
C ALA A 300 10.69 24.68 6.07
N PRO A 301 10.53 24.81 7.39
CA PRO A 301 11.47 25.60 8.21
C PRO A 301 12.88 24.99 8.29
N ASN A 302 12.97 23.66 8.17
CA ASN A 302 14.21 22.88 8.27
C ASN A 302 14.34 21.85 7.12
N PRO A 303 14.53 22.31 5.86
CA PRO A 303 14.60 21.40 4.71
C PRO A 303 15.80 20.43 4.80
N ASP A 304 16.95 20.87 5.28
CA ASP A 304 18.14 19.99 5.46
C ASP A 304 17.84 18.85 6.45
N GLY A 305 17.11 19.15 7.53
CA GLY A 305 16.66 18.16 8.49
C GLY A 305 15.63 17.20 7.89
N ALA A 306 14.74 17.69 7.03
CA ALA A 306 13.76 16.86 6.32
C ALA A 306 14.44 15.89 5.33
N GLU A 307 15.44 16.34 4.57
CA GLU A 307 16.25 15.49 3.68
C GLU A 307 16.97 14.39 4.46
N ALA A 308 17.61 14.77 5.58
CA ALA A 308 18.30 13.82 6.44
C ALA A 308 17.33 12.77 7.03
N LEU A 309 16.14 13.19 7.47
CA LEU A 309 15.12 12.30 7.97
C LEU A 309 14.61 11.36 6.86
N LEU A 310 14.37 11.89 5.65
CA LEU A 310 13.95 11.11 4.51
C LEU A 310 14.97 10.02 4.16
N LYS A 311 16.26 10.33 4.12
CA LYS A 311 17.35 9.35 3.92
C LYS A 311 17.37 8.30 5.03
N TYR A 312 17.20 8.70 6.29
CA TYR A 312 17.11 7.78 7.43
C TYR A 312 15.92 6.81 7.25
N MET A 313 14.74 7.31 6.85
CA MET A 313 13.55 6.48 6.67
C MET A 313 13.68 5.48 5.53
N LEU A 314 14.53 5.76 4.54
CA LEU A 314 14.85 4.86 3.43
C LEU A 314 16.03 3.90 3.70
N SER A 315 16.74 4.06 4.81
CA SER A 315 17.83 3.12 5.14
C SER A 315 17.27 1.70 5.32
N PRO A 316 17.97 0.66 4.84
CA PRO A 316 17.52 -0.73 4.98
C PRO A 316 17.21 -1.13 6.44
N GLU A 317 17.94 -0.59 7.40
CA GLU A 317 17.73 -0.83 8.83
C GLU A 317 16.40 -0.25 9.31
N THR A 318 16.06 0.98 8.90
CA THR A 318 14.77 1.61 9.24
C THR A 318 13.63 0.90 8.54
N GLN A 319 13.81 0.54 7.26
CA GLN A 319 12.82 -0.22 6.50
C GLN A 319 12.54 -1.60 7.12
N ALA A 320 13.57 -2.27 7.64
CA ALA A 320 13.39 -3.53 8.38
C ALA A 320 12.56 -3.34 9.66
N ARG A 321 12.76 -2.22 10.38
CA ARG A 321 11.93 -1.90 11.56
C ARG A 321 10.49 -1.57 11.20
N VAL A 322 10.28 -0.78 10.16
CA VAL A 322 8.93 -0.45 9.65
C VAL A 322 8.18 -1.73 9.28
N LEU A 323 8.84 -2.64 8.56
CA LEU A 323 8.25 -3.95 8.23
C LEU A 323 7.91 -4.76 9.48
N LYS A 324 8.84 -4.84 10.43
CA LYS A 324 8.69 -5.66 11.65
C LYS A 324 7.61 -5.13 12.58
N ASP A 325 7.59 -3.80 12.81
CA ASP A 325 6.80 -3.19 13.88
C ASP A 325 5.43 -2.70 13.38
N LEU A 326 5.33 -2.35 12.07
CA LEU A 326 4.16 -1.72 11.46
C LEU A 326 3.55 -2.53 10.29
N ALA A 327 4.22 -3.63 9.86
CA ALA A 327 3.77 -4.47 8.73
C ALA A 327 3.57 -3.70 7.40
N PHE A 328 4.36 -2.64 7.20
CA PHE A 328 4.50 -1.99 5.90
C PHE A 328 5.77 -2.48 5.20
N PHE A 329 5.63 -2.78 3.92
CA PHE A 329 6.68 -3.41 3.14
C PHE A 329 7.70 -2.39 2.62
N PRO A 330 8.98 -2.75 2.59
CA PRO A 330 10.03 -1.87 2.10
C PRO A 330 9.89 -1.59 0.60
N VAL A 331 10.45 -0.45 0.20
CA VAL A 331 10.58 -0.05 -1.21
C VAL A 331 12.04 -0.07 -1.67
N VAL A 332 12.98 -0.25 -0.76
CA VAL A 332 14.42 -0.35 -1.08
C VAL A 332 14.90 -1.80 -1.07
N GLY A 333 15.92 -2.08 -1.87
CA GLY A 333 16.61 -3.37 -1.84
C GLY A 333 17.52 -3.54 -0.62
N GLY A 334 17.98 -4.77 -0.37
CA GLY A 334 18.95 -5.08 0.67
C GLY A 334 18.43 -5.08 2.11
N VAL A 335 17.12 -5.03 2.32
CA VAL A 335 16.50 -5.07 3.65
C VAL A 335 16.68 -6.45 4.27
N ASP A 336 17.22 -6.51 5.48
CA ASP A 336 17.34 -7.75 6.23
C ASP A 336 15.97 -8.20 6.76
N THR A 337 15.47 -9.26 6.18
CA THR A 337 14.21 -9.91 6.58
C THR A 337 14.43 -11.06 7.57
N SER A 338 15.66 -11.30 8.01
CA SER A 338 15.96 -12.25 9.08
C SER A 338 15.42 -11.71 10.41
N GLY A 339 14.73 -12.55 11.17
CA GLY A 339 14.15 -12.13 12.46
C GLY A 339 12.80 -11.42 12.38
N LEU A 340 12.15 -11.42 11.21
CA LEU A 340 10.74 -11.07 11.11
C LEU A 340 9.88 -12.04 11.94
N SER A 341 8.74 -11.55 12.46
CA SER A 341 7.74 -12.45 13.03
C SER A 341 7.26 -13.44 11.98
N ALA A 342 6.79 -14.60 12.42
CA ALA A 342 6.26 -15.62 11.51
C ALA A 342 5.12 -15.05 10.63
N GLY A 343 4.27 -14.18 11.20
CA GLY A 343 3.18 -13.56 10.49
C GLY A 343 3.67 -12.63 9.37
N VAL A 344 4.62 -11.75 9.66
CA VAL A 344 5.20 -10.85 8.64
C VAL A 344 5.88 -11.66 7.52
N ALA A 345 6.58 -12.76 7.86
CA ALA A 345 7.21 -13.62 6.85
C ALA A 345 6.16 -14.31 5.95
N ILE A 346 5.02 -14.73 6.50
CA ILE A 346 3.89 -15.30 5.75
C ILE A 346 3.34 -14.27 4.76
N GLU A 347 3.07 -13.05 5.19
CA GLU A 347 2.57 -11.98 4.33
C GLU A 347 3.56 -11.57 3.25
N ALA A 348 4.83 -11.40 3.61
CA ALA A 348 5.89 -11.01 2.67
C ALA A 348 5.99 -11.98 1.49
N GLY A 349 5.83 -13.28 1.74
CA GLY A 349 5.77 -14.30 0.69
C GLY A 349 4.61 -14.07 -0.29
N ALA A 350 3.41 -13.81 0.21
CA ALA A 350 2.21 -13.58 -0.60
C ALA A 350 2.29 -12.25 -1.38
N VAL A 351 2.75 -11.18 -0.72
CA VAL A 351 2.95 -9.86 -1.35
C VAL A 351 3.95 -9.95 -2.50
N SER A 352 5.09 -10.62 -2.26
CA SER A 352 6.11 -10.82 -3.28
C SER A 352 5.60 -11.67 -4.45
N ALA A 353 4.89 -12.77 -4.17
CA ALA A 353 4.31 -13.63 -5.19
C ALA A 353 3.27 -12.89 -6.04
N GLN A 354 2.46 -12.02 -5.43
CA GLN A 354 1.47 -11.20 -6.12
C GLN A 354 2.12 -10.18 -7.06
N ALA A 355 3.07 -9.40 -6.56
CA ALA A 355 3.73 -8.35 -7.33
C ALA A 355 4.60 -8.90 -8.48
N ASN A 356 5.19 -10.09 -8.30
CA ASN A 356 6.04 -10.75 -9.31
C ASN A 356 5.27 -11.75 -10.19
N SER A 357 3.93 -11.80 -10.10
CA SER A 357 3.13 -12.66 -10.97
C SER A 357 3.30 -12.26 -12.44
N PRO A 358 3.47 -13.22 -13.38
CA PRO A 358 3.68 -12.90 -14.80
C PRO A 358 2.50 -12.14 -15.44
N ASP A 359 1.32 -12.27 -14.85
CA ASP A 359 0.06 -11.64 -15.26
C ASP A 359 -0.36 -10.49 -14.32
N ALA A 360 0.57 -9.95 -13.53
CA ALA A 360 0.30 -8.86 -12.59
C ALA A 360 -0.19 -7.59 -13.29
N LEU A 361 -1.29 -7.04 -12.79
CA LEU A 361 -1.90 -5.79 -13.23
C LEU A 361 -1.98 -4.83 -12.02
N PRO A 362 -0.96 -3.99 -11.80
CA PRO A 362 -0.98 -3.04 -10.68
C PRO A 362 -2.04 -1.97 -10.91
N ALA A 363 -3.05 -1.95 -10.05
CA ALA A 363 -4.11 -0.96 -10.01
C ALA A 363 -3.77 0.10 -8.95
N LEU A 364 -3.34 1.27 -9.38
CA LEU A 364 -2.93 2.33 -8.46
C LEU A 364 -4.15 3.00 -7.80
N LEU A 365 -3.90 3.69 -6.69
CA LEU A 365 -4.91 4.53 -6.08
C LEU A 365 -5.33 5.66 -7.04
N PRO A 366 -6.62 6.08 -7.00
CA PRO A 366 -7.10 7.18 -7.83
C PRO A 366 -6.26 8.44 -7.70
N VAL A 367 -6.00 9.10 -8.81
CA VAL A 367 -5.26 10.36 -8.88
C VAL A 367 -6.10 11.45 -9.54
N GLY A 368 -5.82 12.72 -9.22
CA GLY A 368 -6.46 13.86 -9.86
C GLY A 368 -7.89 14.19 -9.36
N LEU A 369 -8.43 13.43 -8.40
CA LEU A 369 -9.77 13.66 -7.86
C LEU A 369 -9.81 14.73 -6.74
N GLY A 370 -8.66 15.14 -6.23
CA GLY A 370 -8.55 16.11 -5.14
C GLY A 370 -9.32 15.67 -3.90
N SER A 371 -10.01 16.62 -3.25
CA SER A 371 -10.86 16.35 -2.08
C SER A 371 -12.08 15.44 -2.36
N ARG A 372 -12.33 15.13 -3.63
CA ARG A 372 -13.46 14.28 -4.06
C ARG A 372 -13.10 12.80 -4.23
N GLY A 373 -11.90 12.39 -3.85
CA GLY A 373 -11.43 11.01 -3.96
C GLY A 373 -12.35 9.98 -3.27
N GLY A 374 -13.08 10.37 -2.23
CA GLY A 374 -14.08 9.50 -1.59
C GLY A 374 -15.31 9.16 -2.46
N GLU A 375 -15.65 10.01 -3.44
CA GLU A 375 -16.83 9.80 -4.27
C GLU A 375 -16.69 8.57 -5.18
N ILE A 376 -15.48 8.28 -5.66
CA ILE A 376 -15.25 7.06 -6.47
C ILE A 376 -15.50 5.80 -5.63
N ASN A 377 -15.06 5.79 -4.38
CA ASN A 377 -15.27 4.67 -3.47
C ASN A 377 -16.77 4.38 -3.28
N GLU A 378 -17.58 5.43 -3.16
CA GLU A 378 -19.03 5.31 -3.02
C GLU A 378 -19.69 4.79 -4.29
N ILE A 379 -19.22 5.16 -5.48
CA ILE A 379 -19.72 4.64 -6.75
C ILE A 379 -19.58 3.11 -6.82
N TYR A 380 -18.40 2.58 -6.44
CA TYR A 380 -18.18 1.13 -6.40
C TYR A 380 -19.00 0.43 -5.32
N ARG A 381 -19.13 1.05 -4.12
CA ARG A 381 -19.99 0.52 -3.05
C ARG A 381 -21.45 0.50 -3.46
N ASN A 382 -21.92 1.55 -4.15
CA ASN A 382 -23.29 1.65 -4.65
C ASN A 382 -23.56 0.56 -5.71
N ALA A 383 -22.63 0.38 -6.67
CA ALA A 383 -22.75 -0.69 -7.65
C ALA A 383 -22.92 -2.06 -6.96
N PHE A 384 -22.07 -2.39 -5.99
CA PHE A 384 -22.20 -3.62 -5.21
C PHE A 384 -23.54 -3.72 -4.49
N SER A 385 -23.92 -2.69 -3.73
CA SER A 385 -25.13 -2.72 -2.91
C SER A 385 -26.38 -2.89 -3.76
N ARG A 386 -26.45 -2.20 -4.90
CA ARG A 386 -27.58 -2.23 -5.82
C ARG A 386 -27.67 -3.57 -6.56
N ILE A 387 -26.55 -4.05 -7.10
CA ILE A 387 -26.50 -5.28 -7.90
C ILE A 387 -26.67 -6.51 -7.02
N VAL A 388 -25.90 -6.59 -5.94
CA VAL A 388 -25.77 -7.83 -5.17
C VAL A 388 -26.75 -7.89 -4.01
N LEU A 389 -26.84 -6.83 -3.20
CA LEU A 389 -27.70 -6.84 -2.02
C LEU A 389 -29.17 -6.56 -2.37
N ASN A 390 -29.43 -5.62 -3.28
CA ASN A 390 -30.79 -5.23 -3.68
C ASN A 390 -31.31 -6.03 -4.90
N GLY A 391 -30.43 -6.68 -5.65
CA GLY A 391 -30.81 -7.50 -6.81
C GLY A 391 -31.27 -6.69 -8.01
N GLU A 392 -30.86 -5.42 -8.12
CA GLU A 392 -31.16 -4.57 -9.27
C GLU A 392 -30.51 -5.10 -10.57
N ASP A 393 -31.03 -4.65 -11.69
CA ASP A 393 -30.51 -5.02 -13.02
C ASP A 393 -29.08 -4.47 -13.21
N ILE A 394 -28.15 -5.35 -13.56
CA ILE A 394 -26.72 -5.03 -13.63
C ILE A 394 -26.45 -3.92 -14.65
N GLN A 395 -26.99 -4.06 -15.87
CA GLN A 395 -26.79 -3.08 -16.94
C GLN A 395 -27.26 -1.68 -16.51
N THR A 396 -28.46 -1.61 -15.94
CA THR A 396 -29.07 -0.37 -15.46
C THR A 396 -28.21 0.29 -14.37
N VAL A 397 -27.71 -0.49 -13.42
CA VAL A 397 -26.86 0.04 -12.34
C VAL A 397 -25.54 0.56 -12.88
N LEU A 398 -24.87 -0.21 -13.75
CA LEU A 398 -23.59 0.19 -14.33
C LEU A 398 -23.71 1.43 -15.22
N GLU A 399 -24.82 1.60 -15.94
CA GLU A 399 -25.07 2.83 -16.70
C GLU A 399 -25.25 4.05 -15.81
N GLN A 400 -25.98 3.91 -14.69
CA GLN A 400 -26.25 5.01 -13.78
C GLN A 400 -25.02 5.39 -12.96
N GLU A 401 -24.36 4.39 -12.35
CA GLU A 401 -23.14 4.65 -11.57
C GLU A 401 -21.97 5.04 -12.49
N GLY A 402 -21.91 4.51 -13.72
CA GLY A 402 -20.98 4.95 -14.75
C GLY A 402 -21.18 6.40 -15.15
N ALA A 403 -22.43 6.89 -15.23
CA ALA A 403 -22.70 8.30 -15.46
C ALA A 403 -22.25 9.18 -14.28
N ASN A 404 -22.39 8.70 -13.03
CA ASN A 404 -21.88 9.38 -11.84
C ASN A 404 -20.34 9.43 -11.87
N LEU A 405 -19.68 8.32 -12.21
CA LEU A 405 -18.23 8.25 -12.35
C LEU A 405 -17.73 9.19 -13.45
N GLN A 406 -18.31 9.16 -14.64
CA GLN A 406 -17.92 10.04 -15.73
C GLN A 406 -18.08 11.51 -15.35
N LYS A 407 -19.16 11.86 -14.68
CA LYS A 407 -19.39 13.22 -14.19
C LYS A 407 -18.31 13.65 -13.20
N LEU A 408 -17.92 12.77 -12.26
CA LEU A 408 -16.82 13.04 -11.33
C LEU A 408 -15.51 13.32 -12.06
N LEU A 409 -15.16 12.49 -13.04
CA LEU A 409 -13.94 12.63 -13.85
C LEU A 409 -13.95 13.92 -14.68
N ASP A 410 -15.07 14.25 -15.32
CA ASP A 410 -15.20 15.45 -16.13
C ASP A 410 -15.10 16.73 -15.27
N GLU A 411 -15.69 16.73 -14.08
CA GLU A 411 -15.69 17.89 -13.17
C GLU A 411 -14.34 18.10 -12.48
N THR A 412 -13.56 17.04 -12.28
CA THR A 412 -12.22 17.11 -11.68
C THR A 412 -11.10 17.24 -12.72
N GLY A 413 -11.37 16.84 -13.97
CA GLY A 413 -10.35 16.74 -15.01
C GLY A 413 -9.38 15.56 -14.77
N ALA A 414 -9.71 14.64 -13.87
CA ALA A 414 -8.82 13.54 -13.49
C ALA A 414 -8.46 12.65 -14.69
N PRO A 415 -7.17 12.44 -14.99
CA PRO A 415 -6.74 11.55 -16.07
C PRO A 415 -7.01 10.09 -15.70
N CYS A 416 -6.91 9.19 -16.67
CA CYS A 416 -6.85 7.77 -16.37
C CYS A 416 -5.54 7.42 -15.62
N TRP A 417 -5.63 6.42 -14.73
CA TRP A 417 -4.49 5.90 -13.98
C TRP A 417 -4.38 4.38 -14.10
N PRO A 418 -3.18 3.80 -13.91
CA PRO A 418 -2.97 2.36 -14.05
C PRO A 418 -3.97 1.50 -13.27
N PRO A 419 -4.45 0.36 -13.85
CA PRO A 419 -3.99 -0.24 -15.11
C PRO A 419 -4.65 0.32 -16.38
N ASP A 420 -5.55 1.30 -16.26
CA ASP A 420 -6.08 2.00 -17.43
C ASP A 420 -4.97 2.72 -18.18
N ALA A 421 -5.06 2.76 -19.52
CA ALA A 421 -4.10 3.48 -20.34
C ALA A 421 -4.16 4.99 -20.04
N PRO A 422 -3.02 5.70 -20.02
CA PRO A 422 -2.99 7.15 -19.81
C PRO A 422 -3.90 7.89 -20.80
N SER A 423 -4.58 8.96 -20.33
CA SER A 423 -5.45 9.80 -21.14
C SER A 423 -4.92 11.24 -21.25
N GLU A 424 -5.22 11.90 -22.37
CA GLU A 424 -5.06 13.34 -22.50
C GLU A 424 -6.31 14.04 -21.95
N GLY A 425 -6.29 14.46 -20.68
CA GLY A 425 -7.44 15.06 -19.99
C GLY A 425 -8.29 14.02 -19.22
N ALA A 426 -9.53 14.40 -18.89
CA ALA A 426 -10.40 13.57 -18.05
C ALA A 426 -10.58 12.16 -18.63
N CYS A 427 -10.41 11.17 -17.76
CA CYS A 427 -10.58 9.76 -18.13
C CYS A 427 -11.99 9.49 -18.62
N GLN A 428 -12.13 8.72 -19.71
CA GLN A 428 -13.41 8.43 -20.33
C GLN A 428 -13.76 6.94 -20.18
N LEU A 429 -14.99 6.65 -19.72
CA LEU A 429 -15.52 5.30 -19.68
C LEU A 429 -15.83 4.81 -21.11
N GLN A 430 -15.64 3.50 -21.33
CA GLN A 430 -15.95 2.83 -22.62
C GLN A 430 -17.40 2.36 -22.67
#